data_02855d608359392b21a5b57f3dde61bc
#
_entry.id   02855d608359392b21a5b57f3dde61bc
#
_cell.length_a   1.000
_cell.length_b   1.000
_cell.length_c   1.000
_cell.angle_alpha   90.00
_cell.angle_beta   90.00
_cell.angle_gamma   90.00
#
_symmetry.space_group_name_H-M   'P 1'
#
loop_
_entity.id
_entity.type
_entity.pdbx_description
1 polymer ?
#
loop_
_entity_poly.entity_id
_entity_poly.type
_entity_poly.pdbx_seq_one_letter_code
_entity_poly.pdbx_strand_id
1 'polypeptide(L)'
;MRPSAIRVVVSDSGPLIALGRLDRLPILAGVFIEVQVPRDVLAECLRRPELPDALRIQAAVANGILLLCDAMPIRVDGLGAGESAAIGRALEIGAALMADDLAARHHAAGLGLTVIGTLGVLVRAKRLQLLPAVLPLIEELRASGHRLGQTAIADALRAAGE
;
A
#
# COMPACT_ATOMS: atom_id res chain seq x y z
N MET A 1 -21.34 -3.92 -14.15
CA MET A 1 -20.38 -2.78 -14.03
C MET A 1 -19.15 -3.26 -13.28
N ARG A 2 -18.05 -3.38 -13.94
CA ARG A 2 -16.79 -3.68 -13.22
C ARG A 2 -16.43 -2.44 -12.40
N PRO A 3 -16.11 -2.57 -11.10
CA PRO A 3 -15.58 -1.42 -10.36
C PRO A 3 -14.39 -0.86 -11.14
N SER A 4 -14.33 0.46 -11.28
CA SER A 4 -13.25 1.10 -12.03
C SER A 4 -11.92 0.61 -11.46
N ALA A 5 -11.16 -0.09 -12.28
CA ALA A 5 -9.90 -0.64 -11.85
C ALA A 5 -8.95 0.53 -11.58
N ILE A 6 -8.46 0.65 -10.35
CA ILE A 6 -7.36 1.55 -10.05
C ILE A 6 -6.17 1.06 -10.87
N ARG A 7 -5.76 1.84 -11.86
CA ARG A 7 -4.70 1.44 -12.79
C ARG A 7 -3.32 1.78 -12.26
N VAL A 8 -3.17 2.99 -11.76
CA VAL A 8 -1.92 3.52 -11.21
C VAL A 8 -2.14 3.88 -9.75
N VAL A 9 -1.22 3.47 -8.91
CA VAL A 9 -1.23 3.79 -7.49
C VAL A 9 0.16 4.28 -7.08
N VAL A 10 0.18 5.26 -6.16
CA VAL A 10 1.39 5.68 -5.47
C VAL A 10 1.35 5.13 -4.06
N SER A 11 2.39 4.44 -3.64
CA SER A 11 2.42 3.79 -2.33
C SER A 11 3.19 4.58 -1.30
N ASP A 12 2.62 4.65 -0.08
CA ASP A 12 3.33 4.95 1.14
C ASP A 12 4.06 3.70 1.69
N SER A 13 4.86 3.87 2.73
CA SER A 13 5.70 2.79 3.30
C SER A 13 4.90 1.69 3.99
N GLY A 14 3.83 2.02 4.71
CA GLY A 14 3.05 1.06 5.50
C GLY A 14 2.59 -0.16 4.72
N PRO A 15 1.87 0.00 3.61
CA PRO A 15 1.43 -1.13 2.79
C PRO A 15 2.57 -1.96 2.20
N LEU A 16 3.67 -1.34 1.81
CA LEU A 16 4.84 -2.06 1.28
C LEU A 16 5.49 -2.93 2.35
N ILE A 17 5.64 -2.40 3.56
CA ILE A 17 6.16 -3.14 4.70
C ILE A 17 5.23 -4.30 5.06
N ALA A 18 3.92 -4.06 5.12
CA ALA A 18 2.93 -5.10 5.40
C ALA A 18 2.98 -6.24 4.36
N LEU A 19 2.94 -5.91 3.07
CA LEU A 19 3.02 -6.91 2.01
C LEU A 19 4.39 -7.59 1.94
N GLY A 20 5.46 -6.85 2.28
CA GLY A 20 6.80 -7.40 2.41
C GLY A 20 6.89 -8.44 3.54
N ARG A 21 6.30 -8.17 4.69
CA ARG A 21 6.20 -9.13 5.81
C ARG A 21 5.45 -10.39 5.44
N LEU A 22 4.38 -10.25 4.66
CA LEU A 22 3.58 -11.38 4.17
C LEU A 22 4.24 -12.15 3.03
N ASP A 23 5.33 -11.64 2.47
CA ASP A 23 5.90 -12.15 1.23
C ASP A 23 4.87 -12.19 0.08
N ARG A 24 4.13 -11.10 -0.08
CA ARG A 24 3.04 -10.97 -1.05
C ARG A 24 3.15 -9.74 -1.95
N LEU A 25 4.31 -9.08 -2.00
CA LEU A 25 4.53 -7.94 -2.91
C LEU A 25 4.20 -8.26 -4.38
N PRO A 26 4.47 -9.46 -4.91
CA PRO A 26 4.12 -9.79 -6.29
C PRO A 26 2.65 -9.66 -6.65
N ILE A 27 1.72 -9.74 -5.69
CA ILE A 27 0.29 -9.56 -5.99
C ILE A 27 -0.03 -8.16 -6.53
N LEU A 28 0.81 -7.17 -6.22
CA LEU A 28 0.62 -5.80 -6.69
C LEU A 28 0.62 -5.72 -8.22
N ALA A 29 1.44 -6.53 -8.89
CA ALA A 29 1.49 -6.59 -10.34
C ALA A 29 0.20 -7.16 -10.97
N GLY A 30 -0.55 -7.92 -10.22
CA GLY A 30 -1.85 -8.44 -10.66
C GLY A 30 -3.02 -7.52 -10.28
N VAL A 31 -2.87 -6.69 -9.25
CA VAL A 31 -3.91 -5.78 -8.77
C VAL A 31 -3.87 -4.43 -9.49
N PHE A 32 -2.69 -3.94 -9.80
CA PHE A 32 -2.46 -2.64 -10.45
C PHE A 32 -1.63 -2.81 -11.72
N ILE A 33 -1.78 -1.88 -12.63
CA ILE A 33 -0.93 -1.81 -13.82
C ILE A 33 0.43 -1.22 -13.44
N GLU A 34 0.44 -0.23 -12.56
CA GLU A 34 1.64 0.46 -12.15
C GLU A 34 1.57 0.85 -10.68
N VAL A 35 2.64 0.56 -9.94
CA VAL A 35 2.82 0.97 -8.55
C VAL A 35 4.06 1.85 -8.47
N GLN A 36 3.87 3.14 -8.24
CA GLN A 36 4.95 4.09 -8.06
C GLN A 36 5.31 4.25 -6.59
N VAL A 37 6.60 4.34 -6.32
CA VAL A 37 7.17 4.50 -4.97
C VAL A 37 8.11 5.69 -4.98
N PRO A 38 7.77 6.79 -4.28
CA PRO A 38 8.70 7.90 -4.10
C PRO A 38 9.98 7.46 -3.39
N ARG A 39 11.10 8.09 -3.73
CA ARG A 39 12.41 7.77 -3.10
C ARG A 39 12.39 7.92 -1.59
N ASP A 40 11.68 8.91 -1.07
CA ASP A 40 11.52 9.10 0.39
C ASP A 40 10.79 7.93 1.05
N VAL A 41 9.79 7.37 0.38
CA VAL A 41 9.07 6.17 0.83
C VAL A 41 10.00 4.97 0.85
N LEU A 42 10.77 4.76 -0.22
CA LEU A 42 11.74 3.66 -0.25
C LEU A 42 12.77 3.79 0.88
N ALA A 43 13.28 4.99 1.13
CA ALA A 43 14.22 5.25 2.21
C ALA A 43 13.65 4.84 3.58
N GLU A 44 12.37 5.11 3.84
CA GLU A 44 11.68 4.66 5.05
C GLU A 44 11.59 3.13 5.12
N CYS A 45 11.22 2.49 4.03
CA CYS A 45 11.14 1.02 3.95
C CYS A 45 12.49 0.34 4.23
N LEU A 46 13.59 0.99 3.88
CA LEU A 46 14.94 0.46 3.99
C LEU A 46 15.72 0.96 5.22
N ARG A 47 15.07 1.56 6.20
CA ARG A 47 15.73 1.99 7.45
C ARG A 47 16.46 0.86 8.14
N ARG A 48 15.93 -0.35 8.07
CA ARG A 48 16.56 -1.59 8.55
C ARG A 48 16.70 -2.55 7.37
N PRO A 49 17.74 -2.35 6.54
CA PRO A 49 17.85 -3.04 5.25
C PRO A 49 18.10 -4.55 5.38
N GLU A 50 18.49 -5.02 6.57
CA GLU A 50 18.70 -6.45 6.88
C GLU A 50 17.40 -7.22 7.09
N LEU A 51 16.28 -6.55 7.33
CA LEU A 51 15.00 -7.23 7.59
C LEU A 51 14.43 -7.87 6.32
N PRO A 52 13.70 -8.99 6.46
CA PRO A 52 13.11 -9.70 5.31
C PRO A 52 12.20 -8.85 4.44
N ASP A 53 11.38 -7.99 5.05
CA ASP A 53 10.49 -7.09 4.30
C ASP A 53 11.30 -6.07 3.46
N ALA A 54 12.37 -5.50 4.01
CA ALA A 54 13.24 -4.59 3.28
C ALA A 54 13.92 -5.27 2.08
N LEU A 55 14.41 -6.49 2.27
CA LEU A 55 15.02 -7.27 1.18
C LEU A 55 14.03 -7.58 0.07
N ARG A 56 12.80 -7.93 0.43
CA ARG A 56 11.71 -8.21 -0.53
C ARG A 56 11.27 -6.95 -1.28
N ILE A 57 11.23 -5.82 -0.60
CA ILE A 57 10.93 -4.52 -1.25
C ILE A 57 12.02 -4.15 -2.26
N GLN A 58 13.29 -4.32 -1.89
CA GLN A 58 14.40 -4.11 -2.84
C GLN A 58 14.30 -5.04 -4.06
N ALA A 59 13.98 -6.31 -3.84
CA ALA A 59 13.76 -7.26 -4.93
C ALA A 59 12.59 -6.84 -5.84
N ALA A 60 11.50 -6.34 -5.26
CA ALA A 60 10.35 -5.86 -6.01
C ALA A 60 10.69 -4.63 -6.88
N VAL A 61 11.55 -3.75 -6.40
CA VAL A 61 12.09 -2.64 -7.21
C VAL A 61 12.95 -3.18 -8.34
N ALA A 62 13.88 -4.09 -8.05
CA ALA A 62 14.77 -4.68 -9.06
C ALA A 62 14.00 -5.45 -10.14
N ASN A 63 12.89 -6.09 -9.79
CA ASN A 63 12.06 -6.85 -10.71
C ASN A 63 11.01 -6.01 -11.46
N GLY A 64 10.94 -4.71 -11.21
CA GLY A 64 9.99 -3.81 -11.88
C GLY A 64 8.55 -3.88 -11.37
N ILE A 65 8.29 -4.59 -10.26
CA ILE A 65 6.98 -4.59 -9.59
C ILE A 65 6.70 -3.22 -8.98
N LEU A 66 7.72 -2.60 -8.39
CA LEU A 66 7.67 -1.25 -7.84
C LEU A 66 8.54 -0.33 -8.70
N LEU A 67 7.98 0.80 -9.10
CA LEU A 67 8.67 1.80 -9.90
C LEU A 67 9.05 2.99 -9.04
N LEU A 68 10.34 3.26 -8.91
CA LEU A 68 10.81 4.44 -8.20
C LEU A 68 10.44 5.71 -8.95
N CYS A 69 10.05 6.73 -8.22
CA CYS A 69 9.75 8.05 -8.78
C CYS A 69 10.28 9.17 -7.89
N ASP A 70 10.52 10.31 -8.50
CA ASP A 70 10.73 11.56 -7.79
C ASP A 70 9.36 12.16 -7.47
N ALA A 71 9.26 12.85 -6.35
CA ALA A 71 8.01 13.45 -5.91
C ALA A 71 8.23 14.84 -5.32
N MET A 72 7.28 15.74 -5.59
CA MET A 72 7.19 17.02 -4.91
C MET A 72 6.31 16.83 -3.67
N PRO A 73 6.88 16.83 -2.46
CA PRO A 73 6.09 16.61 -1.26
C PRO A 73 5.16 17.77 -1.00
N ILE A 74 3.95 17.46 -0.50
CA ILE A 74 3.08 18.50 0.05
C ILE A 74 3.58 18.88 1.45
N ARG A 75 3.38 20.13 1.84
CA ARG A 75 3.73 20.59 3.18
C ARG A 75 2.49 20.55 4.06
N VAL A 76 2.46 19.56 4.96
CA VAL A 76 1.39 19.42 5.94
C VAL A 76 2.03 19.03 7.28
N ASP A 77 1.69 19.81 8.31
CA ASP A 77 2.13 19.49 9.67
C ASP A 77 1.55 18.15 10.12
N GLY A 78 2.38 17.33 10.74
CA GLY A 78 1.98 16.02 11.25
C GLY A 78 2.12 14.87 10.26
N LEU A 79 2.47 15.12 8.99
CA LEU A 79 2.79 14.07 8.03
C LEU A 79 4.30 13.86 7.92
N GLY A 80 4.72 12.59 7.82
CA GLY A 80 6.12 12.24 7.57
C GLY A 80 6.54 12.55 6.14
N ALA A 81 7.85 12.50 5.88
CA ALA A 81 8.42 12.77 4.57
C ALA A 81 7.88 11.84 3.48
N GLY A 82 7.79 10.55 3.77
CA GLY A 82 7.24 9.55 2.84
C GLY A 82 5.77 9.78 2.53
N GLU A 83 4.96 10.02 3.56
CA GLU A 83 3.53 10.30 3.40
C GLU A 83 3.30 11.55 2.55
N SER A 84 4.03 12.63 2.84
CA SER A 84 3.95 13.88 2.08
C SER A 84 4.37 13.71 0.62
N ALA A 85 5.43 12.95 0.37
CA ALA A 85 5.90 12.63 -0.97
C ALA A 85 4.88 11.77 -1.74
N ALA A 86 4.32 10.75 -1.10
CA ALA A 86 3.34 9.87 -1.73
C ALA A 86 2.06 10.62 -2.11
N ILE A 87 1.53 11.45 -1.21
CA ILE A 87 0.35 12.28 -1.49
C ILE A 87 0.65 13.29 -2.61
N GLY A 88 1.80 13.97 -2.53
CA GLY A 88 2.22 14.93 -3.55
C GLY A 88 2.32 14.30 -4.94
N ARG A 89 2.92 13.12 -5.04
CA ARG A 89 3.03 12.40 -6.30
C ARG A 89 1.66 11.94 -6.83
N ALA A 90 0.82 11.40 -5.96
CA ALA A 90 -0.54 10.97 -6.35
C ALA A 90 -1.37 12.13 -6.91
N LEU A 91 -1.28 13.31 -6.29
CA LEU A 91 -1.93 14.54 -6.79
C LEU A 91 -1.38 14.96 -8.15
N GLU A 92 -0.05 14.94 -8.30
CA GLU A 92 0.63 15.37 -9.54
C GLU A 92 0.19 14.56 -10.75
N ILE A 93 0.07 13.24 -10.60
CA ILE A 93 -0.25 12.34 -11.72
C ILE A 93 -1.70 11.88 -11.77
N GLY A 94 -2.54 12.34 -10.84
CA GLY A 94 -3.94 11.92 -10.76
C GLY A 94 -4.12 10.44 -10.43
N ALA A 95 -3.22 9.86 -9.63
CA ALA A 95 -3.27 8.46 -9.22
C ALA A 95 -3.96 8.29 -7.86
N ALA A 96 -4.35 7.04 -7.55
CA ALA A 96 -4.77 6.67 -6.21
C ALA A 96 -3.56 6.61 -5.26
N LEU A 97 -3.83 6.72 -3.97
CA LEU A 97 -2.85 6.55 -2.90
C LEU A 97 -3.04 5.21 -2.20
N MET A 98 -1.96 4.47 -1.99
CA MET A 98 -1.95 3.29 -1.13
C MET A 98 -1.30 3.66 0.20
N ALA A 99 -2.10 3.70 1.27
CA ALA A 99 -1.66 4.11 2.61
C ALA A 99 -2.53 3.48 3.70
N ASP A 100 -1.91 3.17 4.83
CA ASP A 100 -2.60 2.59 6.00
C ASP A 100 -2.78 3.59 7.14
N ASP A 101 -1.91 4.59 7.27
CA ASP A 101 -2.00 5.58 8.34
C ASP A 101 -3.28 6.42 8.23
N LEU A 102 -4.03 6.51 9.33
CA LEU A 102 -5.32 7.19 9.35
C LEU A 102 -5.21 8.69 9.02
N ALA A 103 -4.19 9.37 9.54
CA ALA A 103 -3.99 10.79 9.30
C ALA A 103 -3.68 11.06 7.81
N ALA A 104 -2.79 10.25 7.24
CA ALA A 104 -2.45 10.34 5.82
C ALA A 104 -3.66 10.04 4.92
N ARG A 105 -4.41 8.99 5.24
CA ARG A 105 -5.64 8.62 4.51
C ARG A 105 -6.69 9.73 4.56
N HIS A 106 -6.92 10.29 5.74
CA HIS A 106 -7.89 11.38 5.95
C HIS A 106 -7.51 12.61 5.15
N HIS A 107 -6.23 12.98 5.21
CA HIS A 107 -5.71 14.13 4.49
C HIS A 107 -5.82 13.95 2.97
N ALA A 108 -5.41 12.79 2.46
CA ALA A 108 -5.50 12.47 1.04
C ALA A 108 -6.95 12.48 0.52
N ALA A 109 -7.87 11.89 1.29
CA ALA A 109 -9.30 11.90 0.94
C ALA A 109 -9.86 13.31 0.89
N GLY A 110 -9.47 14.19 1.82
CA GLY A 110 -9.82 15.61 1.81
C GLY A 110 -9.33 16.38 0.57
N LEU A 111 -8.26 15.91 -0.05
CA LEU A 111 -7.72 16.44 -1.31
C LEU A 111 -8.33 15.79 -2.56
N GLY A 112 -9.32 14.92 -2.40
CA GLY A 112 -10.01 14.26 -3.50
C GLY A 112 -9.30 13.01 -4.04
N LEU A 113 -8.27 12.50 -3.36
CA LEU A 113 -7.60 11.27 -3.77
C LEU A 113 -8.44 10.04 -3.41
N THR A 114 -8.44 9.07 -4.30
CA THR A 114 -8.88 7.71 -3.97
C THR A 114 -7.79 7.05 -3.12
N VAL A 115 -8.16 6.47 -1.98
CA VAL A 115 -7.23 5.83 -1.05
C VAL A 115 -7.57 4.36 -0.90
N ILE A 116 -6.55 3.51 -0.95
CA ILE A 116 -6.66 2.07 -0.69
C ILE A 116 -5.62 1.68 0.37
N GLY A 117 -6.01 0.88 1.35
CA GLY A 117 -5.09 0.34 2.35
C GLY A 117 -4.67 -1.09 2.03
N THR A 118 -3.80 -1.65 2.85
CA THR A 118 -3.34 -3.04 2.73
C THR A 118 -4.52 -4.02 2.67
N LEU A 119 -5.50 -3.89 3.56
CA LEU A 119 -6.68 -4.76 3.57
C LEU A 119 -7.47 -4.68 2.27
N GLY A 120 -7.64 -3.47 1.72
CA GLY A 120 -8.30 -3.27 0.43
C GLY A 120 -7.57 -3.95 -0.73
N VAL A 121 -6.23 -3.93 -0.70
CA VAL A 121 -5.41 -4.65 -1.69
C VAL A 121 -5.61 -6.15 -1.59
N LEU A 122 -5.60 -6.71 -0.37
CA LEU A 122 -5.84 -8.15 -0.16
C LEU A 122 -7.22 -8.58 -0.65
N VAL A 123 -8.25 -7.79 -0.34
CA VAL A 123 -9.62 -8.06 -0.83
C VAL A 123 -9.68 -8.04 -2.36
N ARG A 124 -9.06 -7.07 -3.00
CA ARG A 124 -8.98 -7.00 -4.46
C ARG A 124 -8.23 -8.19 -5.04
N ALA A 125 -7.11 -8.57 -4.43
CA ALA A 125 -6.33 -9.72 -4.87
C ALA A 125 -7.15 -11.02 -4.80
N LYS A 126 -7.93 -11.21 -3.73
CA LYS A 126 -8.85 -12.35 -3.65
C LYS A 126 -9.90 -12.33 -4.75
N ARG A 127 -10.54 -11.18 -4.98
CA ARG A 127 -11.55 -11.03 -6.04
C ARG A 127 -10.99 -11.31 -7.44
N LEU A 128 -9.71 -11.03 -7.64
CA LEU A 128 -8.98 -11.34 -8.87
C LEU A 128 -8.41 -12.76 -8.90
N GLN A 129 -8.72 -13.57 -7.89
CA GLN A 129 -8.25 -14.95 -7.76
C GLN A 129 -6.70 -15.09 -7.63
N LEU A 130 -6.05 -14.02 -7.16
CA LEU A 130 -4.61 -14.03 -6.85
C LEU A 130 -4.33 -14.60 -5.46
N LEU A 131 -5.34 -14.65 -4.61
CA LEU A 131 -5.30 -15.19 -3.25
C LEU A 131 -6.51 -16.09 -3.01
N PRO A 132 -6.35 -17.21 -2.29
CA PRO A 132 -7.49 -18.07 -1.95
C PRO A 132 -8.34 -17.51 -0.80
N ALA A 133 -7.72 -16.80 0.14
CA ALA A 133 -8.36 -16.27 1.33
C ALA A 133 -7.62 -15.06 1.87
N VAL A 134 -8.32 -14.16 2.56
CA VAL A 134 -7.76 -12.96 3.19
C VAL A 134 -7.47 -13.18 4.67
N LEU A 135 -8.33 -13.92 5.38
CA LEU A 135 -8.21 -14.13 6.83
C LEU A 135 -6.84 -14.64 7.27
N PRO A 136 -6.23 -15.67 6.66
CA PRO A 136 -4.91 -16.14 7.10
C PRO A 136 -3.83 -15.07 7.01
N LEU A 137 -3.90 -14.18 6.03
CA LEU A 137 -2.94 -13.09 5.86
C LEU A 137 -3.14 -11.99 6.91
N ILE A 138 -4.39 -11.71 7.28
CA ILE A 138 -4.70 -10.79 8.38
C ILE A 138 -4.13 -11.31 9.70
N GLU A 139 -4.29 -12.60 9.98
CA GLU A 139 -3.75 -13.25 11.18
C GLU A 139 -2.23 -13.18 11.22
N GLU A 140 -1.58 -13.43 10.09
CA GLU A 140 -0.12 -13.34 9.95
C GLU A 140 0.38 -11.90 10.20
N LEU A 141 -0.29 -10.89 9.64
CA LEU A 141 0.03 -9.48 9.89
C LEU A 141 -0.10 -9.13 11.37
N ARG A 142 -1.18 -9.54 12.02
CA ARG A 142 -1.38 -9.30 13.46
C ARG A 142 -0.29 -9.98 14.29
N ALA A 143 0.06 -11.20 13.95
CA ALA A 143 1.13 -11.94 14.63
C ALA A 143 2.50 -11.27 14.45
N SER A 144 2.73 -10.59 13.34
CA SER A 144 3.96 -9.82 13.10
C SER A 144 3.99 -8.44 13.77
N GLY A 145 2.95 -8.10 14.53
CA GLY A 145 2.83 -6.82 15.23
C GLY A 145 2.29 -5.66 14.37
N HIS A 146 1.80 -5.95 13.17
CA HIS A 146 1.16 -4.94 12.34
C HIS A 146 -0.21 -4.56 12.92
N ARG A 147 -0.43 -3.26 13.13
CA ARG A 147 -1.67 -2.77 13.73
C ARG A 147 -2.77 -2.67 12.69
N LEU A 148 -3.86 -3.38 12.92
CA LEU A 148 -5.07 -3.36 12.11
C LEU A 148 -6.28 -3.09 13.01
N GLY A 149 -7.12 -2.14 12.63
CA GLY A 149 -8.36 -1.85 13.35
C GLY A 149 -9.36 -3.00 13.20
N GLN A 150 -10.07 -3.35 14.29
CA GLN A 150 -11.05 -4.43 14.28
C GLN A 150 -12.18 -4.18 13.27
N THR A 151 -12.67 -2.95 13.19
CA THR A 151 -13.72 -2.57 12.22
C THR A 151 -13.23 -2.75 10.80
N ALA A 152 -12.00 -2.31 10.50
CA ALA A 152 -11.40 -2.47 9.18
C ALA A 152 -11.23 -3.94 8.80
N ILE A 153 -10.82 -4.78 9.75
CA ILE A 153 -10.74 -6.24 9.55
C ILE A 153 -12.10 -6.83 9.24
N ALA A 154 -13.13 -6.50 10.04
CA ALA A 154 -14.49 -7.01 9.83
C ALA A 154 -15.04 -6.59 8.47
N ASP A 155 -14.84 -5.35 8.06
CA ASP A 155 -15.28 -4.84 6.77
C ASP A 155 -14.55 -5.54 5.61
N ALA A 156 -13.23 -5.76 5.75
CA ALA A 156 -12.43 -6.45 4.76
C ALA A 156 -12.87 -7.92 4.58
N LEU A 157 -13.09 -8.64 5.67
CA LEU A 157 -13.55 -10.04 5.62
C LEU A 157 -14.92 -10.13 4.99
N ARG A 158 -15.85 -9.25 5.37
CA ARG A 158 -17.19 -9.19 4.75
C ARG A 158 -17.08 -8.92 3.24
N ALA A 159 -16.25 -7.98 2.83
CA ALA A 159 -16.02 -7.66 1.43
C ALA A 159 -15.35 -8.80 0.65
N ALA A 160 -14.58 -9.63 1.34
CA ALA A 160 -13.93 -10.83 0.79
C ALA A 160 -14.85 -12.07 0.80
N GLY A 161 -16.01 -12.00 1.44
CA GLY A 161 -16.92 -13.14 1.60
C GLY A 161 -16.44 -14.17 2.64
N GLU A 162 -15.75 -13.70 3.69
CA GLU A 162 -15.20 -14.52 4.77
C GLU A 162 -15.79 -14.18 6.13
#